data_f741912137e2db70409e05a7322f1e99
#
_entry.id   f741912137e2db70409e05a7322f1e99
#
_cell.length_a   1.000
_cell.length_b   1.000
_cell.length_c   1.000
_cell.angle_alpha   90.00
_cell.angle_beta   90.00
_cell.angle_gamma   90.00
#
_symmetry.space_group_name_H-M   'P 1'
#
loop_
_entity.id
_entity.type
_entity.pdbx_description
1 polymer ?
#
loop_
_entity_poly.entity_id
_entity_poly.type
_entity_poly.pdbx_seq_one_letter_code
_entity_poly.pdbx_strand_id
1 'polypeptide(L)'
;LPHGVANALMIDEVLRFNAAEVPAKMGTFSQYDHPHTLARYAEVADYLKLGGTTDEEKLENLIAAVDELKAKIGIRKTIRDYGIDETDFLNRLDSMVEQAFDDQCTGANPRYPLMSEIKQMYLNAYYGTDETK
;
A
#
# COMPACT_ATOMS: atom_id res chain seq x y z
N LEU A 1 -12.88 9.92 7.75
CA LEU A 1 -11.46 10.22 7.90
C LEU A 1 -11.03 11.32 6.93
N PRO A 2 -10.18 12.26 7.36
CA PRO A 2 -9.57 13.21 6.43
C PRO A 2 -8.76 12.49 5.34
N HIS A 3 -8.73 13.05 4.15
CA HIS A 3 -8.08 12.42 2.99
C HIS A 3 -6.60 12.12 3.24
N GLY A 4 -5.86 13.06 3.84
CA GLY A 4 -4.44 12.84 4.14
C GLY A 4 -4.19 11.71 5.13
N VAL A 5 -5.05 11.58 6.14
CA VAL A 5 -4.97 10.46 7.09
C VAL A 5 -5.27 9.14 6.41
N ALA A 6 -6.30 9.09 5.56
CA ALA A 6 -6.65 7.88 4.82
C ALA A 6 -5.49 7.43 3.93
N ASN A 7 -4.84 8.35 3.22
CA ASN A 7 -3.68 8.03 2.40
C ASN A 7 -2.51 7.52 3.27
N ALA A 8 -2.27 8.12 4.41
CA ALA A 8 -1.21 7.69 5.33
C ALA A 8 -1.46 6.27 5.86
N LEU A 9 -2.72 5.92 6.12
CA LEU A 9 -3.07 4.58 6.59
C LEU A 9 -2.88 3.50 5.53
N MET A 10 -2.93 3.86 4.26
CA MET A 10 -2.81 2.92 3.15
C MET A 10 -1.41 2.84 2.54
N ILE A 11 -0.52 3.80 2.83
CA ILE A 11 0.74 3.91 2.08
C ILE A 11 1.64 2.68 2.21
N ASP A 12 1.73 2.07 3.38
CA ASP A 12 2.58 0.88 3.57
C ASP A 12 2.09 -0.28 2.69
N GLU A 13 0.78 -0.48 2.65
CA GLU A 13 0.18 -1.53 1.82
C GLU A 13 0.41 -1.26 0.35
N VAL A 14 0.31 -0.01 -0.08
CA VAL A 14 0.55 0.37 -1.48
C VAL A 14 2.01 0.15 -1.86
N LEU A 15 2.95 0.54 -0.99
CA LEU A 15 4.38 0.34 -1.26
C LEU A 15 4.70 -1.15 -1.40
N ARG A 16 4.20 -1.99 -0.50
CA ARG A 16 4.42 -3.44 -0.57
C ARG A 16 3.78 -4.05 -1.81
N PHE A 17 2.55 -3.64 -2.11
CA PHE A 17 1.83 -4.13 -3.28
C PHE A 17 2.58 -3.80 -4.57
N ASN A 18 2.99 -2.55 -4.74
CA ASN A 18 3.63 -2.10 -5.96
C ASN A 18 5.02 -2.71 -6.15
N ALA A 19 5.72 -3.04 -5.06
CA ALA A 19 7.06 -3.61 -5.11
C ALA A 19 7.08 -5.12 -5.32
N ALA A 20 5.96 -5.80 -5.12
CA ALA A 20 5.90 -7.25 -5.26
C ALA A 20 6.12 -7.68 -6.72
N GLU A 21 6.77 -8.82 -6.91
CA GLU A 21 6.92 -9.40 -8.24
C GLU A 21 5.56 -9.80 -8.81
N VAL A 22 5.36 -9.52 -10.09
CA VAL A 22 4.10 -9.82 -10.77
C VAL A 22 4.34 -10.74 -11.95
N PRO A 23 3.38 -11.64 -12.25
CA PRO A 23 3.47 -12.47 -13.44
C PRO A 23 3.53 -11.65 -14.73
N ALA A 24 4.22 -12.18 -15.74
CA ALA A 24 4.40 -11.52 -17.03
C ALA A 24 3.10 -11.22 -17.79
N LYS A 25 1.99 -11.79 -17.33
CA LYS A 25 0.66 -11.58 -17.94
C LYS A 25 0.12 -10.15 -17.82
N MET A 26 0.79 -9.29 -17.06
CA MET A 26 0.39 -7.88 -16.97
C MET A 26 0.87 -7.05 -18.16
N GLY A 27 1.59 -7.64 -19.08
CA GLY A 27 2.20 -6.97 -20.22
C GLY A 27 1.27 -6.55 -21.36
N THR A 28 -0.06 -6.54 -21.18
CA THR A 28 -1.00 -6.05 -22.18
C THR A 28 -0.88 -4.54 -22.40
N PHE A 29 -0.44 -3.82 -21.38
CA PHE A 29 -0.24 -2.38 -21.41
C PHE A 29 1.25 -2.07 -21.31
N SER A 30 1.75 -1.18 -22.15
CA SER A 30 3.19 -0.88 -22.25
C SER A 30 3.81 -0.37 -20.93
N GLN A 31 3.02 0.29 -20.07
CA GLN A 31 3.53 0.76 -18.78
C GLN A 31 3.93 -0.38 -17.82
N TYR A 32 3.49 -1.62 -18.09
CA TYR A 32 3.81 -2.78 -17.24
C TYR A 32 4.92 -3.67 -17.83
N ASP A 33 5.46 -3.32 -19.00
CA ASP A 33 6.45 -4.15 -19.71
C ASP A 33 7.78 -4.24 -18.95
N HIS A 34 8.12 -3.20 -18.19
CA HIS A 34 9.39 -3.09 -17.48
C HIS A 34 9.19 -2.61 -16.05
N PRO A 35 8.67 -3.47 -15.16
CA PRO A 35 8.44 -3.06 -13.77
C PRO A 35 9.75 -2.85 -13.03
N HIS A 36 9.98 -1.62 -12.59
CA HIS A 36 11.18 -1.24 -11.82
C HIS A 36 10.82 -0.70 -10.44
N THR A 37 9.63 -1.01 -9.96
CA THR A 37 9.09 -0.36 -8.77
C THR A 37 9.93 -0.62 -7.52
N LEU A 38 10.31 -1.88 -7.28
CA LEU A 38 11.15 -2.22 -6.13
C LEU A 38 12.49 -1.50 -6.20
N ALA A 39 13.13 -1.49 -7.37
CA ALA A 39 14.41 -0.80 -7.55
C ALA A 39 14.28 0.70 -7.33
N ARG A 40 13.18 1.30 -7.78
CA ARG A 40 12.92 2.73 -7.56
C ARG A 40 12.71 3.06 -6.08
N TYR A 41 11.98 2.23 -5.36
CA TYR A 41 11.82 2.41 -3.92
C TYR A 41 13.15 2.25 -3.19
N ALA A 42 13.98 1.31 -3.62
CA ALA A 42 15.33 1.13 -3.07
C ALA A 42 16.20 2.38 -3.31
N GLU A 43 16.10 3.01 -4.48
CA GLU A 43 16.79 4.27 -4.77
C GLU A 43 16.35 5.39 -3.81
N VAL A 44 15.06 5.46 -3.47
CA VAL A 44 14.56 6.43 -2.50
C VAL A 44 15.16 6.17 -1.12
N ALA A 45 15.22 4.91 -0.71
CA ALA A 45 15.85 4.53 0.56
C ALA A 45 17.33 4.89 0.60
N ASP A 46 18.05 4.69 -0.50
CA ASP A 46 19.45 5.10 -0.62
C ASP A 46 19.62 6.60 -0.52
N TYR A 47 18.75 7.34 -1.20
CA TYR A 47 18.77 8.81 -1.15
C TYR A 47 18.58 9.33 0.28
N LEU A 48 17.69 8.67 1.04
CA LEU A 48 17.40 9.03 2.42
C LEU A 48 18.41 8.42 3.41
N LYS A 49 19.38 7.64 2.93
CA LYS A 49 20.43 7.00 3.74
C LYS A 49 19.87 6.08 4.82
N LEU A 50 18.89 5.26 4.44
CA LEU A 50 18.20 4.37 5.38
C LEU A 50 18.92 3.03 5.59
N GLY A 51 19.94 2.74 4.79
CA GLY A 51 20.69 1.49 4.90
C GLY A 51 20.02 0.32 4.19
N GLY A 52 20.57 -0.87 4.38
CA GLY A 52 20.12 -2.09 3.71
C GLY A 52 21.07 -2.52 2.59
N THR A 53 21.13 -3.82 2.33
CA THR A 53 22.01 -4.41 1.33
C THR A 53 21.25 -4.80 0.07
N THR A 54 20.06 -5.42 0.24
CA THR A 54 19.20 -5.81 -0.88
C THR A 54 18.11 -4.79 -1.10
N ASP A 55 17.49 -4.82 -2.28
CA ASP A 55 16.35 -3.94 -2.57
C ASP A 55 15.18 -4.18 -1.62
N GLU A 56 14.96 -5.46 -1.25
CA GLU A 56 13.91 -5.83 -0.30
C GLU A 56 14.18 -5.24 1.10
N GLU A 57 15.43 -5.30 1.56
CA GLU A 57 15.81 -4.69 2.85
C GLU A 57 15.63 -3.16 2.80
N LYS A 58 15.99 -2.55 1.69
CA LYS A 58 15.85 -1.10 1.49
C LYS A 58 14.37 -0.70 1.50
N LEU A 59 13.50 -1.50 0.89
CA LEU A 59 12.06 -1.27 0.93
C LEU A 59 11.53 -1.35 2.37
N GLU A 60 11.92 -2.37 3.13
CA GLU A 60 11.48 -2.50 4.53
C GLU A 60 11.98 -1.33 5.38
N ASN A 61 13.21 -0.87 5.14
CA ASN A 61 13.74 0.31 5.83
C ASN A 61 12.98 1.58 5.46
N LEU A 62 12.58 1.72 4.20
CA LEU A 62 11.76 2.85 3.75
C LEU A 62 10.38 2.83 4.45
N ILE A 63 9.73 1.68 4.50
CA ILE A 63 8.44 1.53 5.17
C ILE A 63 8.58 1.85 6.66
N ALA A 64 9.63 1.35 7.31
CA ALA A 64 9.89 1.64 8.72
C ALA A 64 10.09 3.14 8.96
N ALA A 65 10.79 3.83 8.06
CA ALA A 65 10.98 5.28 8.16
C ALA A 65 9.66 6.04 8.00
N VAL A 66 8.79 5.61 7.09
CA VAL A 66 7.45 6.18 6.93
C VAL A 66 6.62 5.96 8.19
N ASP A 67 6.66 4.76 8.76
CA ASP A 67 5.94 4.44 9.99
C ASP A 67 6.43 5.27 11.18
N GLU A 68 7.73 5.46 11.28
CA GLU A 68 8.32 6.32 12.31
C GLU A 68 7.84 7.77 12.18
N LEU A 69 7.83 8.29 10.94
CA LEU A 69 7.33 9.63 10.68
C LEU A 69 5.84 9.74 11.04
N LYS A 70 5.04 8.77 10.67
CA LYS A 70 3.61 8.74 11.02
C LYS A 70 3.42 8.79 12.53
N ALA A 71 4.19 8.00 13.28
CA ALA A 71 4.12 8.01 14.73
C ALA A 71 4.47 9.37 15.31
N LYS A 72 5.50 10.03 14.78
CA LYS A 72 5.94 11.36 15.25
C LYS A 72 4.88 12.44 15.05
N ILE A 73 4.10 12.35 13.97
CA ILE A 73 3.07 13.36 13.68
C ILE A 73 1.68 12.94 14.17
N GLY A 74 1.57 11.84 14.93
CA GLY A 74 0.34 11.43 15.57
C GLY A 74 -0.63 10.66 14.69
N ILE A 75 -0.19 10.11 13.58
CA ILE A 75 -1.01 9.20 12.76
C ILE A 75 -1.10 7.85 13.47
N ARG A 76 -2.32 7.37 13.69
CA ARG A 76 -2.55 6.08 14.32
C ARG A 76 -2.27 4.94 13.33
N LYS A 77 -2.08 3.72 13.84
CA LYS A 77 -1.59 2.60 13.03
C LYS A 77 -2.62 2.01 12.09
N THR A 78 -3.89 2.00 12.47
CA THR A 78 -4.93 1.30 11.71
C THR A 78 -6.18 2.16 11.57
N ILE A 79 -7.02 1.80 10.60
CA ILE A 79 -8.33 2.43 10.42
C ILE A 79 -9.17 2.22 11.69
N ARG A 80 -9.10 1.03 12.28
CA ARG A 80 -9.84 0.71 13.51
C ARG A 80 -9.49 1.66 14.65
N ASP A 81 -8.25 2.07 14.75
CA ASP A 81 -7.77 2.98 15.81
C ASP A 81 -8.43 4.35 15.75
N TYR A 82 -9.03 4.71 14.63
CA TYR A 82 -9.79 5.97 14.48
C TYR A 82 -11.26 5.83 14.86
N GLY A 83 -11.65 4.70 15.43
CA GLY A 83 -13.02 4.50 15.90
C GLY A 83 -14.01 4.11 14.81
N ILE A 84 -13.54 3.65 13.67
CA ILE A 84 -14.40 3.15 12.60
C ILE A 84 -14.94 1.78 13.03
N ASP A 85 -16.27 1.66 13.11
CA ASP A 85 -16.93 0.43 13.52
C ASP A 85 -16.64 -0.71 12.55
N GLU A 86 -16.31 -1.89 13.09
CA GLU A 86 -15.97 -3.07 12.28
C GLU A 86 -17.13 -3.50 11.38
N THR A 87 -18.33 -3.55 11.92
CA THR A 87 -19.52 -3.96 11.14
C THR A 87 -19.77 -3.00 9.99
N ASP A 88 -19.68 -1.70 10.25
CA ASP A 88 -19.86 -0.67 9.23
C ASP A 88 -18.78 -0.75 8.16
N PHE A 89 -17.53 -0.94 8.59
CA PHE A 89 -16.41 -1.12 7.65
C PHE A 89 -16.62 -2.33 6.73
N LEU A 90 -16.96 -3.48 7.32
CA LEU A 90 -17.16 -4.71 6.54
C LEU A 90 -18.36 -4.61 5.60
N ASN A 91 -19.41 -3.93 6.03
CA ASN A 91 -20.60 -3.72 5.19
C ASN A 91 -20.32 -2.84 3.97
N ARG A 92 -19.36 -1.93 4.07
CA ARG A 92 -19.01 -1.00 2.99
C ARG A 92 -17.83 -1.49 2.16
N LEU A 93 -17.12 -2.53 2.63
CA LEU A 93 -15.85 -2.95 2.06
C LEU A 93 -15.95 -3.30 0.57
N ASP A 94 -16.91 -4.13 0.19
CA ASP A 94 -17.05 -4.57 -1.20
C ASP A 94 -17.36 -3.40 -2.13
N SER A 95 -18.17 -2.44 -1.71
CA SER A 95 -18.45 -1.23 -2.47
C SER A 95 -17.21 -0.36 -2.62
N MET A 96 -16.42 -0.22 -1.55
CA MET A 96 -15.17 0.54 -1.59
C MET A 96 -14.16 -0.09 -2.55
N VAL A 97 -14.05 -1.41 -2.53
CA VAL A 97 -13.17 -2.15 -3.43
C VAL A 97 -13.56 -1.94 -4.89
N GLU A 98 -14.85 -2.04 -5.18
CA GLU A 98 -15.38 -1.83 -6.52
C GLU A 98 -15.10 -0.42 -7.02
N GLN A 99 -15.35 0.59 -6.18
CA GLN A 99 -15.08 1.98 -6.53
C GLN A 99 -13.59 2.23 -6.76
N ALA A 100 -12.72 1.65 -5.94
CA ALA A 100 -11.27 1.79 -6.11
C ALA A 100 -10.80 1.11 -7.41
N PHE A 101 -11.35 -0.06 -7.71
CA PHE A 101 -11.01 -0.78 -8.94
C PHE A 101 -11.43 0.00 -10.19
N ASP A 102 -12.60 0.62 -10.14
CA ASP A 102 -13.15 1.37 -11.28
C ASP A 102 -12.60 2.79 -11.40
N ASP A 103 -11.84 3.26 -10.40
CA ASP A 103 -11.26 4.60 -10.43
C ASP A 103 -10.31 4.74 -11.61
N GLN A 104 -10.43 5.85 -12.34
CA GLN A 104 -9.61 6.11 -13.52
C GLN A 104 -8.10 6.15 -13.20
N CYS A 105 -7.73 6.50 -11.98
CA CYS A 105 -6.33 6.58 -11.56
C CYS A 105 -5.72 5.20 -11.28
N THR A 106 -6.53 4.17 -11.06
CA THR A 106 -6.06 2.82 -10.75
C THR A 106 -5.19 2.25 -11.87
N GLY A 107 -5.55 2.52 -13.12
CA GLY A 107 -4.77 2.07 -14.29
C GLY A 107 -3.39 2.71 -14.40
N ALA A 108 -3.15 3.82 -13.71
CA ALA A 108 -1.85 4.50 -13.70
C ALA A 108 -0.90 3.94 -12.64
N ASN A 109 -1.38 3.03 -11.78
CA ASN A 109 -0.53 2.41 -10.76
C ASN A 109 0.55 1.52 -11.40
N PRO A 110 1.78 1.46 -10.85
CA PRO A 110 2.84 0.62 -11.41
C PRO A 110 2.49 -0.86 -11.53
N ARG A 111 1.57 -1.34 -10.70
CA ARG A 111 1.05 -2.70 -10.78
C ARG A 111 -0.47 -2.64 -10.81
N TYR A 112 -1.08 -3.33 -11.79
CA TYR A 112 -2.53 -3.35 -11.91
C TYR A 112 -3.13 -4.25 -10.82
N PRO A 113 -3.98 -3.72 -9.92
CA PRO A 113 -4.51 -4.51 -8.82
C PRO A 113 -5.75 -5.31 -9.23
N LEU A 114 -5.88 -6.53 -8.69
CA LEU A 114 -7.12 -7.28 -8.72
C LEU A 114 -8.03 -6.80 -7.59
N MET A 115 -9.34 -6.99 -7.74
CA MET A 115 -10.29 -6.60 -6.69
C MET A 115 -10.01 -7.30 -5.37
N SER A 116 -9.63 -8.59 -5.41
CA SER A 116 -9.25 -9.34 -4.21
C SER A 116 -8.02 -8.75 -3.52
N GLU A 117 -7.08 -8.23 -4.28
CA GLU A 117 -5.88 -7.60 -3.74
C GLU A 117 -6.20 -6.26 -3.09
N ILE A 118 -7.07 -5.46 -3.70
CA ILE A 118 -7.54 -4.19 -3.11
C ILE A 118 -8.25 -4.48 -1.80
N LYS A 119 -9.12 -5.48 -1.78
CA LYS A 119 -9.84 -5.90 -0.57
C LYS A 119 -8.87 -6.25 0.55
N GLN A 120 -7.83 -7.03 0.24
CA GLN A 120 -6.83 -7.42 1.22
C GLN A 120 -6.07 -6.22 1.77
N MET A 121 -5.74 -5.24 0.94
CA MET A 121 -5.09 -4.01 1.40
C MET A 121 -5.97 -3.24 2.40
N TYR A 122 -7.27 -3.12 2.13
CA TYR A 122 -8.19 -2.49 3.08
C TYR A 122 -8.28 -3.26 4.40
N LEU A 123 -8.35 -4.59 4.33
CA LEU A 123 -8.40 -5.42 5.54
C LEU A 123 -7.11 -5.27 6.36
N ASN A 124 -5.97 -5.28 5.72
CA ASN A 124 -4.68 -5.07 6.39
C ASN A 124 -4.62 -3.69 7.05
N ALA A 125 -5.13 -2.67 6.38
CA ALA A 125 -5.14 -1.31 6.93
C ALA A 125 -6.10 -1.18 8.10
N TYR A 126 -7.20 -1.92 8.10
CA TYR A 126 -8.17 -1.88 9.20
C TYR A 126 -7.68 -2.63 10.44
N TYR A 127 -7.21 -3.86 10.27
CA TYR A 127 -6.82 -4.73 11.39
C TYR A 127 -5.35 -4.59 11.80
N GLY A 128 -4.51 -4.13 10.87
CA GLY A 128 -3.07 -4.27 11.00
C GLY A 128 -2.59 -5.56 10.36
N THR A 129 -1.39 -5.54 9.79
CA THR A 129 -0.88 -6.67 9.01
C THR A 129 -0.78 -7.97 9.80
N ASP A 130 -0.45 -7.86 11.09
CA ASP A 130 -0.25 -9.03 11.96
C ASP A 130 -1.56 -9.75 12.30
N GLU A 131 -2.68 -9.02 12.32
CA GLU A 131 -3.98 -9.59 12.70
C GLU A 131 -4.72 -10.26 11.54
N THR A 132 -4.28 -10.04 10.30
CA THR A 132 -4.93 -10.59 9.11
C THR A 132 -4.31 -11.89 8.62
N LYS A 133 -3.31 -12.36 9.29
CA LYS A 133 -2.61 -13.61 8.94
C LYS A 133 -3.33 -14.86 9.42
#